data_b913a44102d33b9025b434a50b68ebe1
#
_entry.id   b913a44102d33b9025b434a50b68ebe1
#
_cell.length_a   1.000
_cell.length_b   1.000
_cell.length_c   1.000
_cell.angle_alpha   90.00
_cell.angle_beta   90.00
_cell.angle_gamma   90.00
#
_symmetry.space_group_name_H-M   'P 1'
#
loop_
_entity.id
_entity.type
_entity.pdbx_description
1 polymer ?
#
loop_
_entity_poly.entity_id
_entity_poly.type
_entity_poly.pdbx_seq_one_letter_code
_entity_poly.pdbx_strand_id
1 'polypeptide(L)'
;MFQLINGPQTLGATRVFWLPFIAVLAAVLLYPAFADGYDVGNMAYLLTWVFMAMGLCVVWGYGGMLSFGQTFFFGIAGYGYGVAAVNLGGDAGTTFLALAIALCLAAAAAAVLGYFMIWGRVGGVFFGIVTLSATLVLAFFLGQTAGPEWHIGSARLNGFNGMKDMAPLNIPWSGDDPLVFDGIALYYLVVALILVVYLGLRMMLNSRFGNVIVAVREDPQRAELLGYDVRKYQLATFVIGSTLAGLSGVLYTSWGQFITPASVGLPAAAMPIVWVAFSGRGDITATLVGSFLVLWAFQTITVYSQQAALLLMGAMLLCTVMVAPQGFVIGVVQAVRRLFVRRRPKESTVSAVPTVPTSQEEARA
;
A
#
# COMPACT_ATOMS: atom_id res chain seq x y z
N MET A 1 8.40 4.77 -22.51
CA MET A 1 7.41 5.09 -21.48
C MET A 1 6.25 4.09 -21.45
N PHE A 2 5.62 3.78 -22.57
CA PHE A 2 4.49 2.82 -22.64
C PHE A 2 4.83 1.39 -22.15
N GLN A 3 6.04 0.90 -22.40
CA GLN A 3 6.49 -0.42 -21.93
C GLN A 3 6.73 -0.50 -20.42
N LEU A 4 7.08 0.61 -19.76
CA LEU A 4 7.23 0.68 -18.31
C LEU A 4 5.88 0.67 -17.58
N ILE A 5 4.83 1.15 -18.22
CA ILE A 5 3.48 1.16 -17.66
C ILE A 5 2.78 -0.19 -17.88
N ASN A 6 3.07 -0.89 -18.97
CA ASN A 6 2.42 -2.14 -19.39
C ASN A 6 3.35 -3.36 -19.37
N GLY A 7 4.23 -3.42 -18.37
CA GLY A 7 5.19 -4.52 -18.24
C GLY A 7 4.57 -5.79 -17.63
N PRO A 8 5.37 -6.88 -17.60
CA PRO A 8 4.91 -8.21 -17.19
C PRO A 8 4.61 -8.34 -15.68
N GLN A 9 5.11 -7.42 -14.86
CA GLN A 9 5.00 -7.49 -13.40
C GLN A 9 3.64 -6.99 -12.87
N THR A 10 2.78 -6.43 -13.73
CA THR A 10 1.49 -5.87 -13.32
C THR A 10 0.36 -6.35 -14.23
N LEU A 11 -0.82 -6.56 -13.66
CA LEU A 11 -2.04 -6.83 -14.42
C LEU A 11 -2.29 -5.73 -15.45
N GLY A 12 -2.77 -6.12 -16.64
CA GLY A 12 -3.13 -5.15 -17.66
C GLY A 12 -1.99 -4.76 -18.59
N ALA A 13 -1.16 -5.72 -19.01
CA ALA A 13 -0.18 -5.54 -20.09
C ALA A 13 -0.82 -5.20 -21.45
N THR A 14 -2.13 -5.39 -21.61
CA THR A 14 -2.88 -5.14 -22.84
C THR A 14 -3.57 -3.77 -22.84
N ARG A 15 -3.72 -3.15 -24.02
CA ARG A 15 -4.43 -1.88 -24.17
C ARG A 15 -5.89 -1.94 -23.71
N VAL A 16 -6.51 -3.12 -23.77
CA VAL A 16 -7.90 -3.35 -23.33
C VAL A 16 -8.10 -3.07 -21.83
N PHE A 17 -7.07 -3.21 -21.01
CA PHE A 17 -7.14 -2.91 -19.58
C PHE A 17 -7.42 -1.43 -19.29
N TRP A 18 -6.95 -0.53 -20.14
CA TRP A 18 -7.08 0.91 -19.92
C TRP A 18 -8.50 1.43 -20.10
N LEU A 19 -9.34 0.74 -20.88
CA LEU A 19 -10.75 1.12 -21.05
C LEU A 19 -11.53 1.01 -19.72
N PRO A 20 -11.58 -0.17 -19.04
CA PRO A 20 -12.25 -0.25 -17.73
C PRO A 20 -11.56 0.60 -16.67
N PHE A 21 -10.23 0.78 -16.72
CA PHE A 21 -9.53 1.66 -15.79
C PHE A 21 -9.98 3.12 -15.93
N ILE A 22 -10.07 3.65 -17.15
CA ILE A 22 -10.55 5.02 -17.41
C ILE A 22 -12.04 5.15 -17.01
N ALA A 23 -12.86 4.13 -17.27
CA ALA A 23 -14.27 4.13 -16.87
C ALA A 23 -14.42 4.19 -15.34
N VAL A 24 -13.63 3.40 -14.59
CA VAL A 24 -13.62 3.45 -13.12
C VAL A 24 -13.11 4.80 -12.62
N LEU A 25 -12.03 5.31 -13.21
CA LEU A 25 -11.49 6.62 -12.85
C LEU A 25 -12.51 7.73 -13.09
N ALA A 26 -13.21 7.71 -14.23
CA ALA A 26 -14.27 8.67 -14.53
C ALA A 26 -15.42 8.56 -13.51
N ALA A 27 -15.84 7.35 -13.15
CA ALA A 27 -16.86 7.14 -12.11
C ALA A 27 -16.42 7.70 -10.75
N VAL A 28 -15.17 7.47 -10.36
CA VAL A 28 -14.59 8.01 -9.12
C VAL A 28 -14.54 9.55 -9.16
N LEU A 29 -14.14 10.15 -10.28
CA LEU A 29 -14.10 11.61 -10.41
C LEU A 29 -15.49 12.26 -10.43
N LEU A 30 -16.49 11.55 -10.94
CA LEU A 30 -17.89 12.04 -10.98
C LEU A 30 -18.64 11.77 -9.67
N TYR A 31 -18.13 10.93 -8.79
CA TYR A 31 -18.79 10.53 -7.55
C TYR A 31 -19.27 11.73 -6.69
N PRO A 32 -18.47 12.79 -6.45
CA PRO A 32 -18.92 13.94 -5.65
C PRO A 32 -20.07 14.75 -6.28
N ALA A 33 -20.37 14.56 -7.57
CA ALA A 33 -21.49 15.22 -8.22
C ALA A 33 -22.87 14.58 -7.88
N PHE A 34 -22.85 13.33 -7.36
CA PHE A 34 -24.05 12.55 -7.06
C PHE A 34 -24.20 12.20 -5.59
N ALA A 35 -23.12 12.33 -4.81
CA ALA A 35 -23.06 11.98 -3.39
C ALA A 35 -23.12 13.21 -2.51
N ASP A 36 -23.67 13.04 -1.30
CA ASP A 36 -23.69 14.10 -0.29
C ASP A 36 -22.28 14.37 0.25
N GLY A 37 -22.04 15.57 0.78
CA GLY A 37 -20.74 15.98 1.31
C GLY A 37 -20.20 15.05 2.42
N TYR A 38 -21.10 14.47 3.23
CA TYR A 38 -20.74 13.48 4.26
C TYR A 38 -20.20 12.19 3.64
N ASP A 39 -20.86 11.67 2.60
CA ASP A 39 -20.44 10.45 1.90
C ASP A 39 -19.13 10.65 1.16
N VAL A 40 -18.93 11.83 0.57
CA VAL A 40 -17.65 12.20 -0.08
C VAL A 40 -16.52 12.24 0.96
N GLY A 41 -16.76 12.81 2.14
CA GLY A 41 -15.80 12.82 3.25
C GLY A 41 -15.45 11.42 3.74
N ASN A 42 -16.44 10.54 3.89
CA ASN A 42 -16.22 9.14 4.26
C ASN A 42 -15.45 8.38 3.16
N MET A 43 -15.73 8.65 1.90
CA MET A 43 -14.99 8.05 0.79
C MET A 43 -13.53 8.51 0.79
N ALA A 44 -13.27 9.80 1.03
CA ALA A 44 -11.92 10.33 1.18
C ALA A 44 -11.17 9.60 2.32
N TYR A 45 -11.82 9.39 3.47
CA TYR A 45 -11.27 8.60 4.58
C TYR A 45 -10.87 7.20 4.16
N LEU A 46 -11.75 6.45 3.48
CA LEU A 46 -11.43 5.09 3.02
C LEU A 46 -10.24 5.07 2.06
N LEU A 47 -10.17 6.05 1.16
CA LEU A 47 -9.10 6.17 0.18
C LEU A 47 -7.73 6.47 0.82
N THR A 48 -7.68 7.12 1.99
CA THR A 48 -6.39 7.34 2.69
C THR A 48 -5.70 6.04 3.09
N TRP A 49 -6.46 5.00 3.44
CA TRP A 49 -5.91 3.69 3.84
C TRP A 49 -5.36 2.87 2.67
N VAL A 50 -5.78 3.16 1.44
CA VAL A 50 -5.32 2.45 0.23
C VAL A 50 -3.81 2.61 0.02
N PHE A 51 -3.23 3.76 0.40
CA PHE A 51 -1.77 3.97 0.32
C PHE A 51 -1.00 2.98 1.17
N MET A 52 -1.48 2.70 2.38
CA MET A 52 -0.87 1.71 3.27
C MET A 52 -0.94 0.30 2.67
N ALA A 53 -2.08 -0.07 2.07
CA ALA A 53 -2.23 -1.35 1.37
C ALA A 53 -1.28 -1.46 0.17
N MET A 54 -1.16 -0.41 -0.66
CA MET A 54 -0.21 -0.38 -1.77
C MET A 54 1.24 -0.46 -1.27
N GLY A 55 1.57 0.22 -0.17
CA GLY A 55 2.88 0.14 0.48
C GLY A 55 3.22 -1.29 0.93
N LEU A 56 2.28 -1.95 1.61
CA LEU A 56 2.47 -3.34 2.03
C LEU A 56 2.56 -4.31 0.83
N CYS A 57 1.81 -4.07 -0.24
CA CYS A 57 1.92 -4.85 -1.46
C CYS A 57 3.34 -4.78 -2.05
N VAL A 58 3.97 -3.61 -2.04
CA VAL A 58 5.37 -3.45 -2.50
C VAL A 58 6.32 -4.24 -1.60
N VAL A 59 6.20 -4.11 -0.28
CA VAL A 59 7.10 -4.77 0.69
C VAL A 59 6.88 -6.28 0.72
N TRP A 60 5.64 -6.72 0.86
CA TRP A 60 5.31 -8.14 1.00
C TRP A 60 5.16 -8.84 -0.35
N GLY A 61 4.39 -8.25 -1.25
CA GLY A 61 4.06 -8.86 -2.52
C GLY A 61 5.25 -8.97 -3.46
N TYR A 62 5.95 -7.87 -3.68
CA TYR A 62 7.11 -7.82 -4.56
C TYR A 62 8.43 -8.06 -3.84
N GLY A 63 8.59 -7.53 -2.63
CA GLY A 63 9.82 -7.68 -1.85
C GLY A 63 9.93 -8.98 -1.05
N GLY A 64 8.83 -9.72 -0.86
CA GLY A 64 8.81 -10.97 -0.09
C GLY A 64 8.93 -10.79 1.43
N MET A 65 8.93 -9.56 1.93
CA MET A 65 9.11 -9.23 3.35
C MET A 65 7.75 -8.98 4.02
N LEU A 66 7.21 -9.95 4.75
CA LEU A 66 5.96 -9.75 5.49
C LEU A 66 6.20 -8.80 6.67
N SER A 67 5.57 -7.63 6.65
CA SER A 67 5.68 -6.62 7.69
C SER A 67 4.34 -6.33 8.35
N PHE A 68 4.28 -6.38 9.68
CA PHE A 68 3.18 -5.88 10.50
C PHE A 68 3.41 -4.44 10.97
N GLY A 69 4.48 -3.81 10.49
CA GLY A 69 4.89 -2.47 10.90
C GLY A 69 4.33 -1.33 10.05
N GLN A 70 3.37 -1.57 9.18
CA GLN A 70 2.82 -0.50 8.35
C GLN A 70 2.20 0.62 9.21
N THR A 71 1.49 0.26 10.27
CA THR A 71 0.90 1.22 11.20
C THR A 71 1.93 1.93 12.09
N PHE A 72 3.12 1.37 12.29
CA PHE A 72 4.24 2.08 12.92
C PHE A 72 4.64 3.32 12.10
N PHE A 73 4.84 3.17 10.79
CA PHE A 73 5.20 4.28 9.91
C PHE A 73 4.05 5.25 9.70
N PHE A 74 2.82 4.73 9.64
CA PHE A 74 1.59 5.52 9.67
C PHE A 74 1.54 6.42 10.91
N GLY A 75 1.78 5.85 12.09
CA GLY A 75 1.79 6.57 13.36
C GLY A 75 2.89 7.64 13.41
N ILE A 76 4.13 7.27 13.08
CA ILE A 76 5.27 8.21 13.05
C ILE A 76 4.98 9.40 12.14
N ALA A 77 4.47 9.15 10.92
CA ALA A 77 4.16 10.23 10.00
C ALA A 77 2.94 11.05 10.44
N GLY A 78 1.87 10.40 10.93
CA GLY A 78 0.66 11.08 11.37
C GLY A 78 0.92 11.99 12.58
N TYR A 79 1.57 11.48 13.62
CA TYR A 79 2.01 12.29 14.76
C TYR A 79 3.06 13.33 14.36
N GLY A 80 4.01 12.97 13.49
CA GLY A 80 5.01 13.88 12.95
C GLY A 80 4.38 15.06 12.20
N TYR A 81 3.35 14.80 11.39
CA TYR A 81 2.57 15.84 10.73
C TYR A 81 1.88 16.74 11.74
N GLY A 82 1.20 16.15 12.72
CA GLY A 82 0.50 16.91 13.76
C GLY A 82 1.44 17.82 14.54
N VAL A 83 2.59 17.28 15.00
CA VAL A 83 3.62 18.08 15.70
C VAL A 83 4.14 19.20 14.81
N ALA A 84 4.46 18.92 13.57
CA ALA A 84 4.98 19.93 12.65
C ALA A 84 3.93 20.98 12.30
N ALA A 85 2.69 20.60 12.01
CA ALA A 85 1.60 21.53 11.67
C ALA A 85 1.27 22.49 12.82
N VAL A 86 1.20 21.98 14.06
CA VAL A 86 0.93 22.83 15.24
C VAL A 86 2.10 23.79 15.52
N ASN A 87 3.35 23.34 15.38
CA ASN A 87 4.51 24.20 15.66
C ASN A 87 4.82 25.22 14.54
N LEU A 88 4.45 24.91 13.30
CA LEU A 88 4.62 25.81 12.15
C LEU A 88 3.46 26.82 12.01
N GLY A 89 2.46 26.78 12.89
CA GLY A 89 1.35 27.73 12.92
C GLY A 89 0.17 27.36 12.03
N GLY A 90 0.28 26.31 11.20
CA GLY A 90 -0.82 25.85 10.32
C GLY A 90 -1.20 26.81 9.19
N ASP A 91 -0.40 27.85 8.96
CA ASP A 91 -0.62 28.85 7.92
C ASP A 91 -0.55 28.28 6.51
N ALA A 92 -1.04 29.04 5.54
CA ALA A 92 -1.06 28.66 4.14
C ALA A 92 0.32 28.22 3.61
N GLY A 93 0.43 26.96 3.20
CA GLY A 93 1.67 26.36 2.69
C GLY A 93 2.56 25.70 3.75
N THR A 94 2.48 26.06 5.04
CA THR A 94 3.29 25.42 6.09
C THR A 94 2.86 23.97 6.34
N THR A 95 1.61 23.63 6.06
CA THR A 95 1.08 22.26 6.17
C THR A 95 1.69 21.29 5.15
N PHE A 96 2.04 21.76 3.95
CA PHE A 96 2.79 20.93 2.99
C PHE A 96 4.25 20.74 3.40
N LEU A 97 4.85 21.71 4.08
CA LEU A 97 6.17 21.54 4.72
C LEU A 97 6.07 20.50 5.86
N ALA A 98 5.01 20.58 6.68
CA ALA A 98 4.73 19.59 7.72
C ALA A 98 4.55 18.17 7.14
N LEU A 99 3.84 18.04 6.02
CA LEU A 99 3.74 16.78 5.26
C LEU A 99 5.11 16.27 4.83
N ALA A 100 5.94 17.13 4.22
CA ALA A 100 7.28 16.74 3.79
C ALA A 100 8.16 16.28 4.97
N ILE A 101 8.15 16.99 6.09
CA ILE A 101 8.85 16.62 7.32
C ILE A 101 8.35 15.25 7.82
N ALA A 102 7.05 15.04 7.88
CA ALA A 102 6.44 13.79 8.33
C ALA A 102 6.84 12.59 7.45
N LEU A 103 6.85 12.76 6.13
CA LEU A 103 7.29 11.72 5.20
C LEU A 103 8.78 11.44 5.32
N CYS A 104 9.62 12.47 5.48
CA CYS A 104 11.04 12.29 5.73
C CYS A 104 11.29 11.53 7.04
N LEU A 105 10.51 11.83 8.10
CA LEU A 105 10.60 11.14 9.39
C LEU A 105 10.21 9.66 9.26
N ALA A 106 9.12 9.34 8.55
CA ALA A 106 8.72 7.97 8.28
C ALA A 106 9.78 7.22 7.43
N ALA A 107 10.32 7.86 6.40
CA ALA A 107 11.36 7.29 5.56
C ALA A 107 12.65 7.03 6.35
N ALA A 108 13.06 7.97 7.22
CA ALA A 108 14.22 7.83 8.11
C ALA A 108 14.01 6.68 9.11
N ALA A 109 12.84 6.61 9.76
CA ALA A 109 12.50 5.52 10.67
C ALA A 109 12.50 4.16 9.95
N ALA A 110 11.98 4.12 8.72
CA ALA A 110 12.00 2.91 7.89
C ALA A 110 13.43 2.53 7.48
N ALA A 111 14.27 3.51 7.14
CA ALA A 111 15.66 3.26 6.80
C ALA A 111 16.44 2.71 8.01
N VAL A 112 16.26 3.28 9.20
CA VAL A 112 16.91 2.84 10.44
C VAL A 112 16.45 1.43 10.81
N LEU A 113 15.14 1.21 10.94
CA LEU A 113 14.59 -0.11 11.30
C LEU A 113 14.97 -1.17 10.26
N GLY A 114 14.78 -0.85 8.98
CA GLY A 114 15.11 -1.74 7.86
C GLY A 114 16.60 -2.05 7.78
N TYR A 115 17.48 -1.08 8.05
CA TYR A 115 18.91 -1.31 8.09
C TYR A 115 19.28 -2.36 9.14
N PHE A 116 18.84 -2.18 10.39
CA PHE A 116 19.15 -3.15 11.44
C PHE A 116 18.59 -4.54 11.16
N MET A 117 17.39 -4.64 10.62
CA MET A 117 16.76 -5.92 10.30
C MET A 117 17.45 -6.63 9.14
N ILE A 118 17.68 -5.93 8.03
CA ILE A 118 18.20 -6.53 6.79
C ILE A 118 19.70 -6.87 6.95
N TRP A 119 20.52 -5.97 7.54
CA TRP A 119 21.92 -6.29 7.82
C TRP A 119 22.06 -7.31 8.94
N GLY A 120 21.13 -7.34 9.91
CA GLY A 120 21.02 -8.38 10.92
C GLY A 120 20.50 -9.72 10.39
N ARG A 121 20.20 -9.82 9.06
CA ARG A 121 19.67 -11.03 8.41
C ARG A 121 18.38 -11.55 9.05
N VAL A 122 17.58 -10.66 9.60
CA VAL A 122 16.24 -10.98 10.11
C VAL A 122 15.33 -11.20 8.91
N GLY A 123 14.85 -12.43 8.74
CA GLY A 123 14.00 -12.78 7.59
C GLY A 123 12.78 -13.60 7.98
N GLY A 124 11.93 -13.89 7.00
CA GLY A 124 10.74 -14.72 7.19
C GLY A 124 9.79 -14.20 8.26
N VAL A 125 9.34 -15.07 9.15
CA VAL A 125 8.39 -14.75 10.21
C VAL A 125 8.96 -13.77 11.24
N PHE A 126 10.26 -13.83 11.51
CA PHE A 126 10.91 -12.95 12.48
C PHE A 126 10.88 -11.48 12.04
N PHE A 127 10.93 -11.21 10.74
CA PHE A 127 10.77 -9.86 10.21
C PHE A 127 9.41 -9.27 10.61
N GLY A 128 8.34 -10.08 10.47
CA GLY A 128 6.99 -9.70 10.89
C GLY A 128 6.90 -9.44 12.41
N ILE A 129 7.50 -10.31 13.24
CA ILE A 129 7.48 -10.19 14.71
C ILE A 129 8.18 -8.90 15.15
N VAL A 130 9.37 -8.60 14.62
CA VAL A 130 10.12 -7.39 14.99
C VAL A 130 9.37 -6.13 14.58
N THR A 131 8.79 -6.09 13.37
CA THR A 131 7.99 -4.93 12.92
C THR A 131 6.72 -4.77 13.74
N LEU A 132 6.06 -5.87 14.17
CA LEU A 132 4.93 -5.81 15.08
C LEU A 132 5.35 -5.28 16.46
N SER A 133 6.47 -5.77 17.00
CA SER A 133 6.99 -5.29 18.28
C SER A 133 7.28 -3.80 18.25
N ALA A 134 7.91 -3.30 17.19
CA ALA A 134 8.14 -1.87 16.99
C ALA A 134 6.82 -1.07 16.99
N THR A 135 5.79 -1.61 16.32
CA THR A 135 4.44 -1.00 16.30
C THR A 135 3.83 -0.92 17.69
N LEU A 136 3.89 -2.02 18.46
CA LEU A 136 3.34 -2.04 19.81
C LEU A 136 4.10 -1.14 20.77
N VAL A 137 5.43 -1.09 20.68
CA VAL A 137 6.25 -0.17 21.47
C VAL A 137 5.84 1.28 21.23
N LEU A 138 5.66 1.66 19.95
CA LEU A 138 5.18 3.00 19.59
C LEU A 138 3.78 3.27 20.15
N ALA A 139 2.84 2.33 19.99
CA ALA A 139 1.47 2.49 20.46
C ALA A 139 1.40 2.64 21.99
N PHE A 140 2.16 1.83 22.73
CA PHE A 140 2.25 1.93 24.20
C PHE A 140 2.93 3.22 24.62
N PHE A 141 4.04 3.59 23.99
CA PHE A 141 4.72 4.85 24.28
C PHE A 141 3.76 6.04 24.12
N LEU A 142 3.12 6.14 22.96
CA LEU A 142 2.15 7.21 22.70
C LEU A 142 0.98 7.20 23.70
N GLY A 143 0.52 6.02 24.12
CA GLY A 143 -0.53 5.89 25.14
C GLY A 143 -0.14 6.46 26.51
N GLN A 144 1.14 6.39 26.87
CA GLN A 144 1.63 6.90 28.16
C GLN A 144 1.88 8.42 28.18
N THR A 145 1.77 9.10 27.04
CA THR A 145 2.08 10.54 26.92
C THR A 145 0.89 11.44 27.28
N ALA A 146 0.13 11.12 28.33
CA ALA A 146 -1.08 11.84 28.72
C ALA A 146 -0.81 13.12 29.53
N GLY A 147 0.34 13.21 30.20
CA GLY A 147 0.68 14.33 31.08
C GLY A 147 0.99 15.61 30.31
N PRO A 148 0.85 16.79 30.99
CA PRO A 148 1.15 18.08 30.39
C PRO A 148 2.62 18.26 30.00
N GLU A 149 3.52 17.46 30.59
CA GLU A 149 4.95 17.44 30.32
C GLU A 149 5.27 16.83 28.92
N TRP A 150 4.35 16.04 28.36
CA TRP A 150 4.52 15.41 27.07
C TRP A 150 4.06 16.34 25.93
N HIS A 151 4.91 17.31 25.62
CA HIS A 151 4.73 18.19 24.48
C HIS A 151 6.02 18.36 23.67
N ILE A 152 5.87 18.61 22.38
CA ILE A 152 6.98 18.93 21.47
C ILE A 152 6.70 20.33 20.92
N GLY A 153 7.39 21.34 21.44
CA GLY A 153 7.05 22.74 21.21
C GLY A 153 5.67 23.08 21.78
N SER A 154 4.76 23.56 20.96
CA SER A 154 3.36 23.86 21.33
C SER A 154 2.42 22.64 21.20
N ALA A 155 2.86 21.58 20.55
CA ALA A 155 2.06 20.40 20.26
C ALA A 155 2.04 19.42 21.44
N ARG A 156 0.85 19.12 21.98
CA ARG A 156 0.63 18.12 23.04
C ARG A 156 0.28 16.76 22.45
N LEU A 157 0.86 15.68 22.99
CA LEU A 157 0.60 14.32 22.52
C LEU A 157 -0.70 13.72 23.07
N ASN A 158 -1.15 14.12 24.26
CA ASN A 158 -2.41 13.78 24.93
C ASN A 158 -2.68 12.29 25.20
N GLY A 159 -1.68 11.44 25.12
CA GLY A 159 -1.80 10.02 25.44
C GLY A 159 -2.91 9.32 24.69
N PHE A 160 -3.74 8.52 25.40
CA PHE A 160 -4.83 7.76 24.78
C PHE A 160 -5.90 8.62 24.10
N ASN A 161 -6.09 9.88 24.53
CA ASN A 161 -7.02 10.81 23.89
C ASN A 161 -6.54 11.25 22.51
N GLY A 162 -5.26 11.07 22.25
CA GLY A 162 -4.64 11.42 21.00
C GLY A 162 -4.43 12.92 20.79
N MET A 163 -3.66 13.21 19.79
CA MET A 163 -3.34 14.57 19.37
C MET A 163 -4.49 15.17 18.57
N LYS A 164 -4.83 16.42 18.83
CA LYS A 164 -5.94 17.17 18.22
C LYS A 164 -5.48 18.56 17.77
N ASP A 165 -6.40 19.29 17.18
CA ASP A 165 -6.24 20.71 16.82
C ASP A 165 -5.12 20.97 15.79
N MET A 166 -4.87 19.98 14.89
CA MET A 166 -3.94 20.17 13.78
C MET A 166 -4.65 20.75 12.58
N ALA A 167 -3.97 21.68 11.91
CA ALA A 167 -4.48 22.26 10.68
C ALA A 167 -4.59 21.19 9.58
N PRO A 168 -5.70 21.16 8.82
CA PRO A 168 -5.80 20.36 7.61
C PRO A 168 -4.81 20.86 6.55
N LEU A 169 -4.51 20.06 5.55
CA LEU A 169 -3.67 20.48 4.43
C LEU A 169 -4.28 21.73 3.77
N ASN A 170 -3.46 22.74 3.55
CA ASN A 170 -3.88 24.00 2.93
C ASN A 170 -2.76 24.55 2.03
N ILE A 171 -3.13 25.31 1.00
CA ILE A 171 -2.20 26.05 0.16
C ILE A 171 -2.59 27.52 0.11
N PRO A 172 -1.61 28.43 -0.06
CA PRO A 172 -1.92 29.83 -0.33
C PRO A 172 -2.63 29.90 -1.69
N TRP A 173 -3.85 30.45 -1.68
CA TRP A 173 -4.64 30.70 -2.86
C TRP A 173 -4.74 32.19 -3.11
N SER A 174 -5.63 32.66 -3.88
CA SER A 174 -5.80 34.07 -4.22
C SER A 174 -6.30 34.90 -3.02
N GLY A 175 -5.53 35.88 -2.56
CA GLY A 175 -5.88 36.76 -1.43
C GLY A 175 -5.50 36.19 -0.04
N ASP A 176 -6.22 36.63 1.00
CA ASP A 176 -5.96 36.25 2.40
C ASP A 176 -6.58 34.89 2.78
N ASP A 177 -7.40 34.28 1.89
CA ASP A 177 -8.08 33.02 2.18
C ASP A 177 -7.27 31.83 1.63
N PRO A 178 -6.76 30.94 2.48
CA PRO A 178 -6.09 29.71 2.03
C PRO A 178 -7.11 28.72 1.44
N LEU A 179 -6.72 28.01 0.38
CA LEU A 179 -7.48 26.83 -0.07
C LEU A 179 -7.24 25.69 0.92
N VAL A 180 -8.21 25.38 1.72
CA VAL A 180 -8.19 24.28 2.69
C VAL A 180 -8.64 23.00 1.99
N PHE A 181 -7.83 21.93 2.13
CA PHE A 181 -8.21 20.60 1.65
C PHE A 181 -9.04 19.88 2.71
N ASP A 182 -10.35 20.11 2.66
CA ASP A 182 -11.36 19.39 3.44
C ASP A 182 -12.47 18.86 2.53
N GLY A 183 -13.32 17.97 3.03
CA GLY A 183 -14.46 17.42 2.29
C GLY A 183 -14.13 17.04 0.84
N ILE A 184 -14.74 17.74 -0.12
CA ILE A 184 -14.61 17.49 -1.56
C ILE A 184 -13.19 17.79 -2.06
N ALA A 185 -12.55 18.87 -1.56
CA ALA A 185 -11.20 19.23 -1.99
C ALA A 185 -10.18 18.16 -1.57
N LEU A 186 -10.30 17.63 -0.36
CA LEU A 186 -9.46 16.52 0.12
C LEU A 186 -9.71 15.25 -0.68
N TYR A 187 -10.96 14.94 -1.03
CA TYR A 187 -11.29 13.80 -1.87
C TYR A 187 -10.53 13.84 -3.20
N TYR A 188 -10.59 14.96 -3.92
CA TYR A 188 -9.87 15.10 -5.19
C TYR A 188 -8.35 15.05 -5.02
N LEU A 189 -7.81 15.63 -3.95
CA LEU A 189 -6.39 15.54 -3.62
C LEU A 189 -5.96 14.08 -3.43
N VAL A 190 -6.71 13.32 -2.62
CA VAL A 190 -6.42 11.91 -2.34
C VAL A 190 -6.53 11.06 -3.60
N VAL A 191 -7.56 11.26 -4.43
CA VAL A 191 -7.71 10.56 -5.72
C VAL A 191 -6.55 10.87 -6.67
N ALA A 192 -6.15 12.13 -6.78
CA ALA A 192 -5.01 12.54 -7.60
C ALA A 192 -3.70 11.90 -7.10
N LEU A 193 -3.47 11.88 -5.79
CA LEU A 193 -2.30 11.23 -5.17
C LEU A 193 -2.33 9.71 -5.39
N ILE A 194 -3.49 9.04 -5.26
CA ILE A 194 -3.61 7.61 -5.57
C ILE A 194 -3.20 7.35 -7.02
N LEU A 195 -3.69 8.17 -7.96
CA LEU A 195 -3.35 8.01 -9.37
C LEU A 195 -1.85 8.18 -9.61
N VAL A 196 -1.23 9.23 -9.05
CA VAL A 196 0.21 9.50 -9.18
C VAL A 196 1.03 8.37 -8.56
N VAL A 197 0.71 7.95 -7.33
CA VAL A 197 1.41 6.85 -6.64
C VAL A 197 1.22 5.53 -7.38
N TYR A 198 0.01 5.21 -7.81
CA TYR A 198 -0.27 3.99 -8.56
C TYR A 198 0.52 3.93 -9.87
N LEU A 199 0.52 5.00 -10.66
CA LEU A 199 1.28 5.06 -11.90
C LEU A 199 2.79 5.02 -11.65
N GLY A 200 3.27 5.73 -10.62
CA GLY A 200 4.67 5.71 -10.20
C GLY A 200 5.14 4.32 -9.77
N LEU A 201 4.35 3.65 -8.92
CA LEU A 201 4.63 2.26 -8.51
C LEU A 201 4.59 1.29 -9.69
N ARG A 202 3.62 1.45 -10.58
CA ARG A 202 3.52 0.62 -11.78
C ARG A 202 4.74 0.77 -12.68
N MET A 203 5.21 2.00 -12.88
CA MET A 203 6.45 2.28 -13.62
C MET A 203 7.68 1.70 -12.91
N MET A 204 7.78 1.87 -11.61
CA MET A 204 8.87 1.36 -10.78
C MET A 204 8.94 -0.17 -10.82
N LEU A 205 7.81 -0.86 -10.63
CA LEU A 205 7.73 -2.32 -10.59
C LEU A 205 8.00 -2.96 -11.96
N ASN A 206 7.67 -2.29 -13.06
CA ASN A 206 7.99 -2.77 -14.41
C ASN A 206 9.39 -2.31 -14.92
N SER A 207 10.13 -1.56 -14.12
CA SER A 207 11.50 -1.14 -14.41
C SER A 207 12.53 -2.24 -14.08
N ARG A 208 13.81 -1.96 -14.33
CA ARG A 208 14.93 -2.84 -13.90
C ARG A 208 14.90 -3.07 -12.39
N PHE A 209 14.58 -2.04 -11.61
CA PHE A 209 14.47 -2.14 -10.15
C PHE A 209 13.43 -3.17 -9.72
N GLY A 210 12.21 -3.14 -10.29
CA GLY A 210 11.16 -4.10 -9.99
C GLY A 210 11.52 -5.54 -10.38
N ASN A 211 12.16 -5.73 -11.54
CA ASN A 211 12.62 -7.05 -11.95
C ASN A 211 13.65 -7.64 -10.97
N VAL A 212 14.58 -6.80 -10.48
CA VAL A 212 15.58 -7.23 -9.49
C VAL A 212 14.93 -7.55 -8.14
N ILE A 213 13.97 -6.74 -7.69
CA ILE A 213 13.23 -7.02 -6.43
C ILE A 213 12.54 -8.39 -6.50
N VAL A 214 11.86 -8.68 -7.62
CA VAL A 214 11.20 -9.98 -7.81
C VAL A 214 12.23 -11.12 -7.86
N ALA A 215 13.37 -10.94 -8.52
CA ALA A 215 14.45 -11.92 -8.51
C ALA A 215 15.00 -12.16 -7.09
N VAL A 216 15.21 -11.11 -6.32
CA VAL A 216 15.62 -11.18 -4.90
C VAL A 216 14.60 -11.90 -4.04
N ARG A 217 13.30 -11.70 -4.28
CA ARG A 217 12.24 -12.42 -3.57
C ARG A 217 12.24 -13.91 -3.86
N GLU A 218 12.43 -14.31 -5.13
CA GLU A 218 12.41 -15.72 -5.55
C GLU A 218 13.67 -16.48 -5.07
N ASP A 219 14.85 -15.88 -5.25
CA ASP A 219 16.11 -16.50 -4.83
C ASP A 219 17.18 -15.42 -4.56
N PRO A 220 17.35 -15.02 -3.29
CA PRO A 220 18.35 -14.01 -2.92
C PRO A 220 19.79 -14.44 -3.26
N GLN A 221 20.12 -15.73 -3.14
CA GLN A 221 21.49 -16.22 -3.38
C GLN A 221 21.84 -16.12 -4.86
N ARG A 222 20.91 -16.48 -5.76
CA ARG A 222 21.12 -16.31 -7.20
C ARG A 222 21.26 -14.85 -7.58
N ALA A 223 20.49 -13.95 -6.96
CA ALA A 223 20.61 -12.51 -7.21
C ALA A 223 21.98 -11.97 -6.78
N GLU A 224 22.54 -12.43 -5.66
CA GLU A 224 23.90 -12.08 -5.20
C GLU A 224 24.97 -12.60 -6.18
N LEU A 225 24.85 -13.84 -6.67
CA LEU A 225 25.78 -14.40 -7.65
C LEU A 225 25.76 -13.65 -9.00
N LEU A 226 24.64 -13.03 -9.35
CA LEU A 226 24.54 -12.14 -10.51
C LEU A 226 25.07 -10.72 -10.26
N GLY A 227 25.63 -10.44 -9.06
CA GLY A 227 26.25 -9.19 -8.71
C GLY A 227 25.31 -8.12 -8.15
N TYR A 228 24.06 -8.46 -7.81
CA TYR A 228 23.14 -7.51 -7.19
C TYR A 228 23.33 -7.46 -5.67
N ASP A 229 23.34 -6.24 -5.11
CA ASP A 229 23.36 -6.02 -3.67
C ASP A 229 21.93 -6.22 -3.09
N VAL A 230 21.59 -7.45 -2.75
CA VAL A 230 20.27 -7.86 -2.23
C VAL A 230 19.80 -6.97 -1.09
N ARG A 231 20.69 -6.61 -0.16
CA ARG A 231 20.34 -5.82 1.03
C ARG A 231 19.88 -4.40 0.66
N LYS A 232 20.55 -3.75 -0.29
CA LYS A 232 20.15 -2.41 -0.75
C LYS A 232 18.79 -2.43 -1.44
N TYR A 233 18.51 -3.45 -2.26
CA TYR A 233 17.20 -3.59 -2.91
C TYR A 233 16.09 -3.86 -1.90
N GLN A 234 16.32 -4.73 -0.92
CA GLN A 234 15.38 -4.99 0.16
C GLN A 234 15.12 -3.74 0.99
N LEU A 235 16.18 -3.00 1.39
CA LEU A 235 16.05 -1.77 2.15
C LEU A 235 15.26 -0.70 1.37
N ALA A 236 15.60 -0.48 0.11
CA ALA A 236 14.89 0.48 -0.74
C ALA A 236 13.41 0.13 -0.87
N THR A 237 13.09 -1.16 -1.08
CA THR A 237 11.71 -1.65 -1.16
C THR A 237 10.96 -1.41 0.15
N PHE A 238 11.60 -1.69 1.28
CA PHE A 238 11.04 -1.48 2.60
C PHE A 238 10.77 -0.01 2.89
N VAL A 239 11.73 0.88 2.60
CA VAL A 239 11.59 2.34 2.77
C VAL A 239 10.47 2.89 1.90
N ILE A 240 10.39 2.50 0.63
CA ILE A 240 9.33 2.96 -0.29
C ILE A 240 7.96 2.57 0.25
N GLY A 241 7.75 1.28 0.59
CA GLY A 241 6.46 0.82 1.09
C GLY A 241 6.08 1.42 2.44
N SER A 242 7.05 1.61 3.34
CA SER A 242 6.86 2.24 4.65
C SER A 242 6.54 3.74 4.53
N THR A 243 7.16 4.44 3.57
CA THR A 243 6.85 5.86 3.30
C THR A 243 5.42 6.02 2.76
N LEU A 244 4.92 5.07 1.97
CA LEU A 244 3.52 5.06 1.54
C LEU A 244 2.55 4.84 2.71
N ALA A 245 2.92 4.02 3.69
CA ALA A 245 2.15 3.91 4.92
C ALA A 245 2.21 5.21 5.73
N GLY A 246 3.34 5.91 5.74
CA GLY A 246 3.47 7.25 6.30
C GLY A 246 2.57 8.27 5.60
N LEU A 247 2.51 8.27 4.27
CA LEU A 247 1.59 9.11 3.50
C LEU A 247 0.13 8.85 3.88
N SER A 248 -0.26 7.57 4.03
CA SER A 248 -1.57 7.21 4.57
C SER A 248 -1.84 7.85 5.93
N GLY A 249 -0.83 7.83 6.84
CA GLY A 249 -0.93 8.45 8.17
C GLY A 249 -1.13 9.95 8.13
N VAL A 250 -0.37 10.66 7.29
CA VAL A 250 -0.54 12.12 7.13
C VAL A 250 -1.92 12.48 6.58
N LEU A 251 -2.36 11.80 5.52
CA LEU A 251 -3.66 12.06 4.90
C LEU A 251 -4.82 11.75 5.84
N TYR A 252 -4.72 10.65 6.61
CA TYR A 252 -5.68 10.32 7.67
C TYR A 252 -5.74 11.41 8.74
N THR A 253 -4.58 11.87 9.21
CA THR A 253 -4.48 12.90 10.23
C THR A 253 -5.00 14.25 9.73
N SER A 254 -4.72 14.61 8.48
CA SER A 254 -5.28 15.82 7.85
C SER A 254 -6.78 15.74 7.67
N TRP A 255 -7.33 14.55 7.31
CA TRP A 255 -8.77 14.34 7.18
C TRP A 255 -9.51 14.48 8.53
N GLY A 256 -9.01 13.81 9.56
CA GLY A 256 -9.68 13.76 10.85
C GLY A 256 -9.30 14.90 11.77
N GLN A 257 -8.23 15.64 11.48
CA GLN A 257 -7.62 16.66 12.36
C GLN A 257 -7.30 16.10 13.76
N PHE A 258 -7.12 14.78 13.84
CA PHE A 258 -6.71 14.08 15.04
C PHE A 258 -6.01 12.76 14.72
N ILE A 259 -5.22 12.28 15.68
CA ILE A 259 -4.63 10.94 15.62
C ILE A 259 -4.51 10.37 17.04
N THR A 260 -4.80 9.07 17.19
CA THR A 260 -4.77 8.38 18.48
C THR A 260 -3.82 7.18 18.45
N PRO A 261 -3.29 6.73 19.61
CA PRO A 261 -2.51 5.51 19.69
C PRO A 261 -3.28 4.25 19.23
N ALA A 262 -4.62 4.27 19.32
CA ALA A 262 -5.46 3.18 18.85
C ALA A 262 -5.33 2.92 17.34
N SER A 263 -5.07 3.98 16.55
CA SER A 263 -4.82 3.87 15.10
C SER A 263 -3.51 3.14 14.75
N VAL A 264 -2.62 2.96 15.74
CA VAL A 264 -1.33 2.25 15.61
C VAL A 264 -1.38 0.87 16.25
N GLY A 265 -2.35 0.62 17.15
CA GLY A 265 -2.44 -0.58 17.98
C GLY A 265 -2.51 -1.91 17.24
N LEU A 266 -2.52 -3.01 18.00
CA LEU A 266 -2.49 -4.38 17.47
C LEU A 266 -3.61 -4.67 16.44
N PRO A 267 -4.88 -4.29 16.67
CA PRO A 267 -5.92 -4.52 15.68
C PRO A 267 -5.66 -3.78 14.37
N ALA A 268 -5.18 -2.53 14.44
CA ALA A 268 -4.84 -1.73 13.28
C ALA A 268 -3.67 -2.32 12.50
N ALA A 269 -2.67 -2.89 13.17
CA ALA A 269 -1.50 -3.51 12.55
C ALA A 269 -1.83 -4.76 11.70
N ALA A 270 -2.90 -5.48 12.05
CA ALA A 270 -3.33 -6.67 11.32
C ALA A 270 -4.12 -6.34 10.04
N MET A 271 -4.85 -5.22 10.02
CA MET A 271 -5.77 -4.87 8.94
C MET A 271 -5.12 -4.77 7.55
N PRO A 272 -3.97 -4.10 7.36
CA PRO A 272 -3.33 -4.00 6.04
C PRO A 272 -3.00 -5.36 5.43
N ILE A 273 -2.66 -6.34 6.27
CA ILE A 273 -2.37 -7.71 5.83
C ILE A 273 -3.63 -8.37 5.28
N VAL A 274 -4.75 -8.20 5.97
CA VAL A 274 -6.06 -8.71 5.51
C VAL A 274 -6.41 -8.11 4.16
N TRP A 275 -6.26 -6.79 4.01
CA TRP A 275 -6.58 -6.09 2.75
C TRP A 275 -5.74 -6.59 1.60
N VAL A 276 -4.43 -6.71 1.78
CA VAL A 276 -3.49 -7.15 0.73
C VAL A 276 -3.62 -8.65 0.44
N ALA A 277 -3.82 -9.47 1.47
CA ALA A 277 -4.01 -10.92 1.29
C ALA A 277 -5.28 -11.21 0.48
N PHE A 278 -6.40 -10.56 0.82
CA PHE A 278 -7.65 -10.71 0.08
C PHE A 278 -7.55 -10.20 -1.35
N SER A 279 -6.97 -9.03 -1.53
CA SER A 279 -6.86 -8.39 -2.84
C SER A 279 -6.00 -9.19 -3.80
N GLY A 280 -4.89 -9.71 -3.30
CA GLY A 280 -3.87 -10.41 -4.07
C GLY A 280 -2.54 -9.67 -4.05
N ARG A 281 -1.66 -10.14 -3.17
CA ARG A 281 -0.33 -9.54 -2.92
C ARG A 281 0.59 -9.45 -4.14
N GLY A 282 0.32 -10.22 -5.19
CA GLY A 282 1.18 -10.30 -6.37
C GLY A 282 0.96 -9.21 -7.40
N ASP A 283 -0.01 -8.31 -7.21
CA ASP A 283 -0.30 -7.25 -8.18
C ASP A 283 -0.82 -5.97 -7.53
N ILE A 284 -0.22 -4.84 -7.91
CA ILE A 284 -0.56 -3.53 -7.35
C ILE A 284 -1.97 -3.06 -7.75
N THR A 285 -2.44 -3.43 -8.94
CA THR A 285 -3.78 -3.09 -9.41
C THR A 285 -4.86 -3.88 -8.66
N ALA A 286 -4.61 -5.19 -8.45
CA ALA A 286 -5.47 -6.02 -7.63
C ALA A 286 -5.54 -5.51 -6.19
N THR A 287 -4.39 -5.09 -5.64
CA THR A 287 -4.32 -4.49 -4.30
C THR A 287 -5.09 -3.18 -4.22
N LEU A 288 -4.95 -2.27 -5.19
CA LEU A 288 -5.70 -1.02 -5.21
C LEU A 288 -7.22 -1.26 -5.16
N VAL A 289 -7.73 -2.09 -6.06
CA VAL A 289 -9.17 -2.35 -6.17
C VAL A 289 -9.66 -3.19 -4.99
N GLY A 290 -8.96 -4.25 -4.65
CA GLY A 290 -9.39 -5.17 -3.62
C GLY A 290 -9.31 -4.58 -2.21
N SER A 291 -8.27 -3.79 -1.90
CA SER A 291 -8.19 -3.10 -0.61
C SER A 291 -9.32 -2.09 -0.44
N PHE A 292 -9.64 -1.34 -1.48
CA PHE A 292 -10.78 -0.43 -1.46
C PHE A 292 -12.10 -1.18 -1.20
N LEU A 293 -12.36 -2.28 -1.91
CA LEU A 293 -13.58 -3.08 -1.72
C LEU A 293 -13.69 -3.64 -0.29
N VAL A 294 -12.58 -4.13 0.25
CA VAL A 294 -12.55 -4.66 1.63
C VAL A 294 -12.78 -3.54 2.65
N LEU A 295 -12.14 -2.40 2.48
CA LEU A 295 -12.33 -1.23 3.34
C LEU A 295 -13.77 -0.74 3.31
N TRP A 296 -14.34 -0.62 2.13
CA TRP A 296 -15.75 -0.23 1.96
C TRP A 296 -16.71 -1.23 2.61
N ALA A 297 -16.51 -2.53 2.40
CA ALA A 297 -17.31 -3.56 3.03
C ALA A 297 -17.18 -3.53 4.56
N PHE A 298 -15.94 -3.38 5.07
CA PHE A 298 -15.68 -3.26 6.50
C PHE A 298 -16.40 -2.06 7.11
N GLN A 299 -16.29 -0.89 6.48
CA GLN A 299 -16.96 0.34 6.94
C GLN A 299 -18.48 0.15 6.99
N THR A 300 -19.07 -0.42 5.94
CA THR A 300 -20.52 -0.67 5.87
C THR A 300 -20.98 -1.61 6.98
N ILE A 301 -20.24 -2.68 7.24
CA ILE A 301 -20.59 -3.66 8.28
C ILE A 301 -20.39 -3.07 9.68
N THR A 302 -19.35 -2.24 9.87
CA THR A 302 -19.06 -1.60 11.16
C THR A 302 -20.20 -0.70 11.65
N VAL A 303 -20.96 -0.10 10.74
CA VAL A 303 -22.16 0.71 11.08
C VAL A 303 -23.20 -0.14 11.82
N TYR A 304 -23.34 -1.43 11.47
CA TYR A 304 -24.28 -2.33 12.13
C TYR A 304 -23.71 -2.97 13.40
N SER A 305 -22.45 -3.43 13.35
CA SER A 305 -21.76 -4.04 14.49
C SER A 305 -20.25 -4.10 14.27
N GLN A 306 -19.50 -3.41 15.11
CA GLN A 306 -18.03 -3.43 15.08
C GLN A 306 -17.46 -4.84 15.33
N GLN A 307 -18.09 -5.60 16.24
CA GLN A 307 -17.66 -6.97 16.56
C GLN A 307 -17.88 -7.92 15.39
N ALA A 308 -19.04 -7.83 14.71
CA ALA A 308 -19.32 -8.60 13.52
C ALA A 308 -18.36 -8.26 12.37
N ALA A 309 -18.01 -6.99 12.19
CA ALA A 309 -17.03 -6.56 11.19
C ALA A 309 -15.67 -7.21 11.41
N LEU A 310 -15.15 -7.22 12.64
CA LEU A 310 -13.88 -7.88 12.97
C LEU A 310 -13.91 -9.39 12.76
N LEU A 311 -14.99 -10.07 13.17
CA LEU A 311 -15.16 -11.51 12.94
C LEU A 311 -15.20 -11.84 11.44
N LEU A 312 -15.96 -11.07 10.66
CA LEU A 312 -16.05 -11.24 9.21
C LEU A 312 -14.70 -11.01 8.51
N MET A 313 -13.92 -10.03 8.97
CA MET A 313 -12.56 -9.80 8.44
C MET A 313 -11.65 -10.99 8.73
N GLY A 314 -11.68 -11.54 9.94
CA GLY A 314 -10.94 -12.75 10.29
C GLY A 314 -11.37 -13.97 9.46
N ALA A 315 -12.68 -14.18 9.32
CA ALA A 315 -13.24 -15.26 8.49
C ALA A 315 -12.87 -15.08 7.01
N MET A 316 -12.94 -13.86 6.49
CA MET A 316 -12.56 -13.53 5.13
C MET A 316 -11.07 -13.82 4.87
N LEU A 317 -10.20 -13.50 5.83
CA LEU A 317 -8.78 -13.85 5.75
C LEU A 317 -8.57 -15.35 5.67
N LEU A 318 -9.22 -16.12 6.56
CA LEU A 318 -9.15 -17.59 6.56
C LEU A 318 -9.64 -18.18 5.24
N CYS A 319 -10.81 -17.75 4.78
CA CYS A 319 -11.36 -18.20 3.49
C CYS A 319 -10.40 -17.86 2.32
N THR A 320 -9.81 -16.67 2.32
CA THR A 320 -8.88 -16.26 1.25
C THR A 320 -7.64 -17.15 1.24
N VAL A 321 -7.05 -17.42 2.40
CA VAL A 321 -5.85 -18.26 2.49
C VAL A 321 -6.15 -19.70 2.07
N MET A 322 -7.34 -20.24 2.40
CA MET A 322 -7.73 -21.63 2.07
C MET A 322 -8.14 -21.79 0.60
N VAL A 323 -8.91 -20.84 0.05
CA VAL A 323 -9.55 -20.98 -1.28
C VAL A 323 -8.77 -20.26 -2.38
N ALA A 324 -8.19 -19.11 -2.09
CA ALA A 324 -7.52 -18.26 -3.06
C ALA A 324 -6.18 -17.72 -2.51
N PRO A 325 -5.14 -18.57 -2.33
CA PRO A 325 -3.87 -18.15 -1.74
C PRO A 325 -3.12 -17.07 -2.55
N GLN A 326 -3.51 -16.89 -3.82
CA GLN A 326 -3.00 -15.81 -4.69
C GLN A 326 -3.80 -14.50 -4.56
N GLY A 327 -4.88 -14.48 -3.75
CA GLY A 327 -5.81 -13.38 -3.60
C GLY A 327 -7.09 -13.55 -4.41
N PHE A 328 -8.21 -13.11 -3.83
CA PHE A 328 -9.55 -13.28 -4.41
C PHE A 328 -9.69 -12.51 -5.74
N VAL A 329 -9.22 -11.25 -5.79
CA VAL A 329 -9.34 -10.41 -7.00
C VAL A 329 -8.52 -11.00 -8.15
N ILE A 330 -7.29 -11.46 -7.88
CA ILE A 330 -6.47 -12.13 -8.89
C ILE A 330 -7.13 -13.44 -9.35
N GLY A 331 -7.70 -14.21 -8.42
CA GLY A 331 -8.42 -15.46 -8.72
C GLY A 331 -9.60 -15.21 -9.66
N VAL A 332 -10.42 -14.20 -9.39
CA VAL A 332 -11.55 -13.81 -10.24
C VAL A 332 -11.09 -13.37 -11.63
N VAL A 333 -10.07 -12.51 -11.72
CA VAL A 333 -9.53 -12.06 -13.01
C VAL A 333 -8.99 -13.23 -13.83
N GLN A 334 -8.30 -14.19 -13.21
CA GLN A 334 -7.80 -15.39 -13.89
C GLN A 334 -8.94 -16.32 -14.33
N ALA A 335 -9.98 -16.51 -13.50
CA ALA A 335 -11.15 -17.29 -13.84
C ALA A 335 -11.90 -16.72 -15.04
N VAL A 336 -12.15 -15.41 -15.03
CA VAL A 336 -12.76 -14.68 -16.15
C VAL A 336 -11.90 -14.83 -17.42
N ARG A 337 -10.58 -14.62 -17.31
CA ARG A 337 -9.67 -14.80 -18.46
C ARG A 337 -9.71 -16.22 -19.02
N ARG A 338 -9.78 -17.26 -18.18
CA ARG A 338 -9.91 -18.66 -18.61
C ARG A 338 -11.21 -18.91 -19.37
N LEU A 339 -12.32 -18.32 -18.96
CA LEU A 339 -13.61 -18.42 -19.64
C LEU A 339 -13.56 -17.82 -21.05
N PHE A 340 -12.89 -16.66 -21.20
CA PHE A 340 -12.76 -16.00 -22.50
C PHE A 340 -11.73 -16.68 -23.43
N VAL A 341 -10.62 -17.24 -22.89
CA VAL A 341 -9.58 -17.91 -23.67
C VAL A 341 -10.01 -19.30 -24.13
N ARG A 342 -10.87 -20.00 -23.39
CA ARG A 342 -11.41 -21.32 -23.77
C ARG A 342 -12.21 -21.33 -25.08
N ARG A 343 -12.55 -20.17 -25.65
CA ARG A 343 -13.27 -20.03 -26.93
C ARG A 343 -12.37 -19.98 -28.18
N ARG A 344 -11.05 -20.03 -28.06
CA ARG A 344 -10.17 -20.21 -29.23
C ARG A 344 -9.79 -21.69 -29.33
N PRO A 345 -10.19 -22.42 -30.42
CA PRO A 345 -9.71 -23.78 -30.65
C PRO A 345 -8.19 -23.75 -30.76
N LYS A 346 -7.52 -24.66 -30.07
CA LYS A 346 -6.10 -24.94 -30.31
C LYS A 346 -5.99 -25.45 -31.74
N GLU A 347 -5.51 -24.66 -32.67
CA GLU A 347 -4.90 -25.20 -33.89
C GLU A 347 -3.70 -26.06 -33.47
N SER A 348 -3.85 -27.37 -33.63
CA SER A 348 -2.81 -28.35 -33.43
C SER A 348 -1.83 -28.27 -34.59
N THR A 349 -0.84 -27.40 -34.47
CA THR A 349 0.39 -27.54 -35.23
C THR A 349 1.20 -28.69 -34.62
N VAL A 350 0.87 -29.91 -35.05
CA VAL A 350 1.78 -31.04 -34.95
C VAL A 350 2.91 -30.72 -35.92
N SER A 351 3.98 -30.13 -35.44
CA SER A 351 5.24 -30.04 -36.17
C SER A 351 5.82 -31.44 -36.17
N ALA A 352 5.76 -32.07 -37.32
CA ALA A 352 6.45 -33.35 -37.57
C ALA A 352 7.94 -33.15 -37.25
N VAL A 353 8.42 -33.85 -36.26
CA VAL A 353 9.85 -33.99 -35.98
C VAL A 353 10.46 -34.75 -37.18
N PRO A 354 11.44 -34.19 -37.89
CA PRO A 354 12.14 -34.95 -38.93
C PRO A 354 12.90 -36.08 -38.26
N THR A 355 12.54 -37.31 -38.61
CA THR A 355 13.27 -38.51 -38.25
C THR A 355 14.65 -38.46 -38.89
N VAL A 356 15.70 -38.37 -38.08
CA VAL A 356 17.10 -38.55 -38.49
C VAL A 356 17.26 -40.02 -38.90
N PRO A 357 17.73 -40.33 -40.10
CA PRO A 357 17.98 -41.73 -40.48
C PRO A 357 19.15 -42.26 -39.66
N THR A 358 18.91 -43.36 -38.97
CA THR A 358 19.93 -44.14 -38.27
C THR A 358 20.87 -44.80 -39.26
N SER A 359 22.11 -44.34 -39.23
CA SER A 359 23.26 -44.94 -39.97
C SER A 359 23.63 -46.32 -39.39
N GLN A 360 22.88 -47.35 -39.69
CA GLN A 360 23.21 -48.76 -39.35
C GLN A 360 22.91 -49.74 -40.47
N GLU A 361 23.01 -49.33 -41.74
CA GLU A 361 22.78 -50.25 -42.87
C GLU A 361 23.92 -50.26 -43.90
N GLU A 362 25.09 -49.70 -43.62
CA GLU A 362 26.26 -49.76 -44.52
C GLU A 362 27.44 -50.60 -43.97
N ALA A 363 27.19 -51.61 -43.17
CA ALA A 363 28.23 -52.52 -42.69
C ALA A 363 27.93 -53.98 -43.00
N ARG A 364 27.22 -54.27 -44.15
CA ARG A 364 27.09 -55.63 -44.72
C ARG A 364 26.85 -55.54 -46.23
N ALA A 365 27.93 -55.29 -46.99
CA ALA A 365 28.14 -55.75 -48.39
C ALA A 365 29.63 -55.72 -48.71
#